data_df8b7a1a6a1102e71f48f5c862f59bc5
#
_entry.id   df8b7a1a6a1102e71f48f5c862f59bc5
#
_cell.length_a   1.000
_cell.length_b   1.000
_cell.length_c   1.000
_cell.angle_alpha   90.00
_cell.angle_beta   90.00
_cell.angle_gamma   90.00
#
_symmetry.space_group_name_H-M   'P 1'
#
loop_
_entity.id
_entity.type
_entity.pdbx_description
1 polymer ?
#
loop_
_entity_poly.entity_id
_entity_poly.type
_entity_poly.pdbx_seq_one_letter_code
_entity_poly.pdbx_strand_id
1 'polypeptide(L)'
;MNTACTPACFVHHGDYGNWGNTNIAVVFSGCGWWDGTDVHEGVYTMYHLSRNGARFQMFAPNQQQMHVMDHMRKQPASGENRNMMMEAARFSHGQGMMQMQDLSKLDVNSFDGVIFPGGHGVTKNLSSFMKDGKDCKLHSDVERVLKDFHRSRKPIGLASMAPVLACRVLPSIEVTMGYERDDNTRWGNWPHTNMVQAVKSMGARHNVREPYISFQSTSFGMHKFTAHG
;
A
#
# COMPACT_ATOMS: atom_id res chain seq x y z
N MET A 1 8.48 4.59 26.49
CA MET A 1 8.85 4.19 25.12
C MET A 1 7.55 3.94 24.36
N ASN A 2 6.99 4.97 23.74
CA ASN A 2 5.81 4.83 22.88
C ASN A 2 6.29 4.81 21.44
N THR A 3 6.51 3.63 20.90
CA THR A 3 6.60 3.42 19.47
C THR A 3 5.18 3.55 18.93
N ALA A 4 4.81 4.75 18.52
CA ALA A 4 3.61 4.95 17.73
C ALA A 4 3.90 4.37 16.33
N CYS A 5 3.74 3.06 16.22
CA CYS A 5 3.55 2.42 14.95
C CYS A 5 2.15 2.82 14.51
N THR A 6 2.04 3.61 13.45
CA THR A 6 0.75 3.95 12.87
C THR A 6 0.16 2.70 12.27
N PRO A 7 -0.83 2.08 12.89
CA PRO A 7 -1.53 0.99 12.24
C PRO A 7 -2.28 1.57 11.05
N ALA A 8 -2.29 0.84 9.96
CA ALA A 8 -3.30 1.04 8.95
C ALA A 8 -4.66 1.07 9.69
N CYS A 9 -5.25 2.26 9.86
CA CYS A 9 -6.46 2.39 10.63
C CYS A 9 -7.64 1.88 9.84
N PHE A 10 -7.91 0.61 10.01
CA PHE A 10 -9.20 0.03 9.74
C PHE A 10 -9.99 0.09 11.04
N VAL A 11 -10.68 1.15 11.35
CA VAL A 11 -11.74 1.05 12.34
C VAL A 11 -12.78 2.14 12.14
N HIS A 12 -13.92 1.73 11.65
CA HIS A 12 -15.16 2.30 12.07
C HIS A 12 -15.54 1.63 13.39
N HIS A 13 -15.55 2.35 14.50
CA HIS A 13 -16.26 1.94 15.70
C HIS A 13 -17.76 2.12 15.43
N GLY A 14 -18.42 1.07 14.99
CA GLY A 14 -19.84 1.01 14.76
C GLY A 14 -20.12 -0.16 13.84
N ASP A 15 -20.68 -1.19 14.38
CA ASP A 15 -21.05 -2.46 13.75
C ASP A 15 -19.88 -3.22 13.14
N TYR A 16 -19.31 -4.11 13.93
CA TYR A 16 -18.51 -5.22 13.42
C TYR A 16 -19.43 -6.09 12.55
N GLY A 17 -19.61 -5.66 11.30
CA GLY A 17 -20.26 -6.48 10.28
C GLY A 17 -19.54 -7.82 10.22
N ASN A 18 -20.28 -8.88 10.03
CA ASN A 18 -19.72 -10.23 9.87
C ASN A 18 -18.92 -10.29 8.55
N TRP A 19 -17.63 -9.97 8.60
CA TRP A 19 -16.69 -10.01 7.47
C TRP A 19 -16.32 -11.43 7.05
N GLY A 20 -16.91 -12.45 7.70
CA GLY A 20 -16.57 -13.87 7.51
C GLY A 20 -16.64 -14.41 6.09
N ASN A 21 -17.31 -13.69 5.18
CA ASN A 21 -17.37 -14.03 3.76
C ASN A 21 -16.59 -13.06 2.86
N THR A 22 -15.98 -12.01 3.43
CA THR A 22 -15.22 -11.02 2.64
C THR A 22 -13.86 -11.59 2.27
N ASN A 23 -13.49 -11.47 1.00
CA ASN A 23 -12.24 -11.96 0.45
C ASN A 23 -11.40 -10.79 -0.09
N ILE A 24 -10.23 -10.54 0.49
CA ILE A 24 -9.40 -9.38 0.19
C ILE A 24 -8.08 -9.81 -0.47
N ALA A 25 -7.74 -9.14 -1.58
CA ALA A 25 -6.41 -9.26 -2.16
C ALA A 25 -5.45 -8.29 -1.45
N VAL A 26 -4.29 -8.76 -1.00
CA VAL A 26 -3.25 -7.92 -0.41
C VAL A 26 -2.02 -7.96 -1.32
N VAL A 27 -1.61 -6.80 -1.83
CA VAL A 27 -0.53 -6.70 -2.82
C VAL A 27 0.73 -6.15 -2.16
N PHE A 28 1.76 -6.99 -2.12
CA PHE A 28 3.06 -6.68 -1.54
C PHE A 28 4.07 -6.24 -2.60
N SER A 29 5.10 -5.53 -2.17
CA SER A 29 6.16 -4.98 -3.02
C SER A 29 7.57 -5.49 -2.67
N GLY A 30 7.66 -6.66 -2.06
CA GLY A 30 8.85 -7.20 -1.39
C GLY A 30 8.67 -7.20 0.12
N CYS A 31 9.76 -7.30 0.88
CA CYS A 31 9.74 -7.31 2.35
C CYS A 31 10.89 -6.47 2.89
N GLY A 32 10.58 -5.35 3.52
CA GLY A 32 11.55 -4.43 4.12
C GLY A 32 11.21 -2.96 3.81
N TRP A 33 11.38 -2.09 4.82
CA TRP A 33 11.03 -0.67 4.73
C TRP A 33 11.67 0.04 3.51
N TRP A 34 12.98 -0.18 3.29
CA TRP A 34 13.74 0.58 2.28
C TRP A 34 13.64 0.03 0.86
N ASP A 35 13.29 -1.23 0.66
CA ASP A 35 13.32 -1.90 -0.64
C ASP A 35 12.09 -2.77 -0.95
N GLY A 36 11.13 -2.81 -0.04
CA GLY A 36 9.91 -3.60 -0.18
C GLY A 36 8.74 -3.01 0.58
N THR A 37 7.83 -3.87 0.97
CA THR A 37 6.71 -3.54 1.87
C THR A 37 7.23 -3.34 3.28
N ASP A 38 6.76 -2.30 3.97
CA ASP A 38 7.00 -2.13 5.39
C ASP A 38 6.48 -3.34 6.17
N VAL A 39 7.37 -3.93 7.00
CA VAL A 39 7.03 -5.15 7.74
C VAL A 39 5.87 -4.92 8.71
N HIS A 40 5.84 -3.77 9.38
CA HIS A 40 4.78 -3.45 10.33
C HIS A 40 3.44 -3.26 9.60
N GLU A 41 3.43 -2.49 8.52
CA GLU A 41 2.21 -2.26 7.74
C GLU A 41 1.68 -3.57 7.12
N GLY A 42 2.56 -4.42 6.59
CA GLY A 42 2.18 -5.72 6.05
C GLY A 42 1.56 -6.63 7.12
N VAL A 43 2.23 -6.77 8.28
CA VAL A 43 1.76 -7.61 9.40
C VAL A 43 0.46 -7.07 9.99
N TYR A 44 0.36 -5.76 10.23
CA TYR A 44 -0.87 -5.18 10.77
C TYR A 44 -2.05 -5.29 9.81
N THR A 45 -1.82 -5.15 8.51
CA THR A 45 -2.87 -5.38 7.51
C THR A 45 -3.42 -6.80 7.63
N MET A 46 -2.57 -7.81 7.64
CA MET A 46 -2.99 -9.21 7.78
C MET A 46 -3.66 -9.48 9.13
N TYR A 47 -3.09 -8.94 10.22
CA TYR A 47 -3.63 -9.09 11.56
C TYR A 47 -5.06 -8.53 11.67
N HIS A 48 -5.29 -7.32 11.17
CA HIS A 48 -6.61 -6.70 11.24
C HIS A 48 -7.63 -7.39 10.34
N LEU A 49 -7.23 -7.84 9.14
CA LEU A 49 -8.10 -8.66 8.29
C LEU A 49 -8.50 -9.95 9.01
N SER A 50 -7.54 -10.69 9.55
CA SER A 50 -7.79 -11.92 10.29
C SER A 50 -8.66 -11.69 11.54
N ARG A 51 -8.37 -10.65 12.32
CA ARG A 51 -9.12 -10.28 13.51
C ARG A 51 -10.59 -9.96 13.20
N ASN A 52 -10.87 -9.39 12.05
CA ASN A 52 -12.22 -9.07 11.61
C ASN A 52 -12.87 -10.23 10.85
N GLY A 53 -12.26 -11.39 10.77
CA GLY A 53 -12.80 -12.59 10.13
C GLY A 53 -12.77 -12.55 8.60
N ALA A 54 -12.11 -11.57 7.99
CA ALA A 54 -11.95 -11.52 6.54
C ALA A 54 -10.92 -12.57 6.07
N ARG A 55 -11.22 -13.22 4.95
CA ARG A 55 -10.24 -14.03 4.23
C ARG A 55 -9.37 -13.12 3.37
N PHE A 56 -8.12 -13.45 3.22
CA PHE A 56 -7.25 -12.71 2.31
C PHE A 56 -6.27 -13.61 1.58
N GLN A 57 -5.88 -13.18 0.40
CA GLN A 57 -4.85 -13.80 -0.43
C GLN A 57 -3.77 -12.79 -0.72
N MET A 58 -2.51 -13.21 -0.58
CA MET A 58 -1.34 -12.37 -0.81
C MET A 58 -0.84 -12.47 -2.24
N PHE A 59 -0.48 -11.33 -2.82
CA PHE A 59 0.04 -11.20 -4.17
C PHE A 59 1.29 -10.32 -4.18
N ALA A 60 2.20 -10.58 -5.11
CA ALA A 60 3.30 -9.69 -5.44
C ALA A 60 3.71 -9.90 -6.90
N PRO A 61 4.24 -8.87 -7.59
CA PRO A 61 4.83 -9.06 -8.91
C PRO A 61 6.02 -10.01 -8.88
N ASN A 62 6.09 -10.93 -9.83
CA ASN A 62 7.22 -11.84 -9.98
C ASN A 62 8.34 -11.19 -10.80
N GLN A 63 8.96 -10.18 -10.24
CA GLN A 63 10.03 -9.40 -10.87
C GLN A 63 11.16 -9.10 -9.90
N GLN A 64 12.30 -8.69 -10.43
CA GLN A 64 13.41 -8.17 -9.63
C GLN A 64 13.04 -6.86 -8.97
N GLN A 65 13.46 -6.67 -7.72
CA GLN A 65 13.42 -5.39 -7.05
C GLN A 65 14.34 -4.38 -7.75
N MET A 66 14.02 -3.10 -7.65
CA MET A 66 14.85 -2.03 -8.20
C MET A 66 16.29 -2.10 -7.67
N HIS A 67 16.43 -2.37 -6.40
CA HIS A 67 17.71 -2.67 -5.72
C HIS A 67 17.42 -3.33 -4.36
N VAL A 68 18.44 -3.93 -3.79
CA VAL A 68 18.44 -4.48 -2.43
C VAL A 68 19.06 -3.47 -1.50
N MET A 69 18.47 -3.26 -0.33
CA MET A 69 18.97 -2.34 0.68
C MET A 69 19.52 -3.08 1.90
N ASP A 70 20.71 -2.70 2.32
CA ASP A 70 21.20 -3.01 3.66
C ASP A 70 20.47 -2.11 4.66
N HIS A 71 19.50 -2.68 5.37
CA HIS A 71 18.66 -1.94 6.30
C HIS A 71 19.43 -1.42 7.53
N MET A 72 20.54 -2.05 7.89
CA MET A 72 21.39 -1.58 8.99
C MET A 72 22.20 -0.35 8.58
N ARG A 73 22.81 -0.39 7.39
CA ARG A 73 23.64 0.69 6.86
C ARG A 73 22.85 1.74 6.09
N LYS A 74 21.57 1.49 5.78
CA LYS A 74 20.66 2.37 5.02
C LYS A 74 21.19 2.72 3.63
N GLN A 75 21.87 1.79 2.98
CA GLN A 75 22.47 1.97 1.67
C GLN A 75 22.22 0.74 0.77
N PRO A 76 22.29 0.89 -0.56
CA PRO A 76 22.18 -0.24 -1.47
C PRO A 76 23.24 -1.31 -1.20
N ALA A 77 22.83 -2.57 -1.18
CA ALA A 77 23.72 -3.73 -1.13
C ALA A 77 24.23 -4.02 -2.54
N SER A 78 25.44 -3.57 -2.84
CA SER A 78 26.04 -3.73 -4.16
C SER A 78 26.20 -5.20 -4.53
N GLY A 79 25.77 -5.57 -5.75
CA GLY A 79 25.90 -6.92 -6.29
C GLY A 79 24.80 -7.90 -5.85
N GLU A 80 23.87 -7.49 -4.99
CA GLU A 80 22.71 -8.29 -4.64
C GLU A 80 21.52 -7.99 -5.58
N ASN A 81 20.83 -9.07 -5.98
CA ASN A 81 19.55 -8.99 -6.70
C ASN A 81 18.54 -9.89 -6.00
N ARG A 82 17.34 -9.39 -5.78
CA ARG A 82 16.27 -10.15 -5.14
C ARG A 82 14.96 -10.03 -5.91
N ASN A 83 14.23 -11.13 -5.98
CA ASN A 83 12.92 -11.17 -6.60
C ASN A 83 11.88 -10.65 -5.59
N MET A 84 11.05 -9.70 -6.01
CA MET A 84 10.03 -9.05 -5.20
C MET A 84 9.04 -10.04 -4.58
N MET A 85 8.55 -11.00 -5.36
CA MET A 85 7.60 -12.01 -4.89
C MET A 85 8.25 -12.97 -3.89
N MET A 86 9.51 -13.36 -4.12
CA MET A 86 10.25 -14.23 -3.20
C MET A 86 10.50 -13.53 -1.85
N GLU A 87 10.84 -12.24 -1.87
CA GLU A 87 10.99 -11.46 -0.63
C GLU A 87 9.64 -11.27 0.07
N ALA A 88 8.58 -10.93 -0.68
CA ALA A 88 7.22 -10.81 -0.13
C ALA A 88 6.72 -12.12 0.48
N ALA A 89 7.14 -13.27 -0.04
CA ALA A 89 6.76 -14.58 0.51
C ALA A 89 7.23 -14.81 1.97
N ARG A 90 8.12 -13.95 2.49
CA ARG A 90 8.51 -13.94 3.92
C ARG A 90 7.34 -13.60 4.86
N PHE A 91 6.31 -12.93 4.34
CA PHE A 91 5.06 -12.68 5.08
C PHE A 91 4.16 -13.92 5.15
N SER A 92 4.43 -14.96 4.38
CA SER A 92 3.62 -16.15 4.28
C SER A 92 4.32 -17.38 4.84
N HIS A 93 3.53 -18.39 5.24
CA HIS A 93 4.06 -19.69 5.64
C HIS A 93 4.27 -20.66 4.47
N GLY A 94 4.08 -20.19 3.22
CA GLY A 94 4.32 -20.97 2.02
C GLY A 94 3.31 -22.06 1.72
N GLN A 95 2.22 -22.17 2.47
CA GLN A 95 1.22 -23.24 2.31
C GLN A 95 -0.22 -22.72 2.28
N GLY A 96 -1.07 -23.35 1.46
CA GLY A 96 -2.50 -23.11 1.41
C GLY A 96 -2.87 -21.67 1.02
N MET A 97 -3.91 -21.15 1.64
CA MET A 97 -4.41 -19.78 1.40
C MET A 97 -3.41 -18.69 1.80
N MET A 98 -2.40 -19.01 2.60
CA MET A 98 -1.34 -18.08 2.99
C MET A 98 -0.17 -18.08 2.01
N GLN A 99 -0.26 -18.79 0.90
CA GLN A 99 0.79 -18.82 -0.11
C GLN A 99 0.81 -17.51 -0.92
N MET A 100 2.00 -16.94 -1.12
CA MET A 100 2.18 -15.79 -2.02
C MET A 100 1.88 -16.20 -3.46
N GLN A 101 1.08 -15.40 -4.16
CA GLN A 101 0.71 -15.60 -5.56
C GLN A 101 1.34 -14.52 -6.45
N ASP A 102 1.59 -14.88 -7.71
CA ASP A 102 1.98 -13.89 -8.72
C ASP A 102 0.82 -12.93 -8.99
N LEU A 103 1.10 -11.61 -8.96
CA LEU A 103 0.10 -10.58 -9.19
C LEU A 103 -0.57 -10.66 -10.56
N SER A 104 0.13 -11.22 -11.57
CA SER A 104 -0.43 -11.47 -12.90
C SER A 104 -1.67 -12.37 -12.88
N LYS A 105 -1.78 -13.25 -11.86
CA LYS A 105 -2.88 -14.21 -11.70
C LYS A 105 -4.07 -13.66 -10.91
N LEU A 106 -4.00 -12.42 -10.41
CA LEU A 106 -5.09 -11.83 -9.66
C LEU A 106 -6.28 -11.58 -10.58
N ASP A 107 -7.40 -12.26 -10.28
CA ASP A 107 -8.71 -12.03 -10.89
C ASP A 107 -9.56 -11.18 -9.95
N VAL A 108 -9.95 -9.99 -10.40
CA VAL A 108 -10.78 -9.05 -9.63
C VAL A 108 -12.12 -9.66 -9.19
N ASN A 109 -12.67 -10.60 -9.97
CA ASN A 109 -13.97 -11.21 -9.66
C ASN A 109 -13.93 -12.09 -8.40
N SER A 110 -12.75 -12.59 -8.06
CA SER A 110 -12.53 -13.47 -6.90
C SER A 110 -12.40 -12.73 -5.57
N PHE A 111 -12.37 -11.39 -5.59
CA PHE A 111 -12.13 -10.57 -4.41
C PHE A 111 -13.14 -9.44 -4.26
N ASP A 112 -13.44 -9.10 -3.02
CA ASP A 112 -14.34 -8.00 -2.65
C ASP A 112 -13.60 -6.66 -2.53
N GLY A 113 -12.29 -6.68 -2.36
CA GLY A 113 -11.45 -5.50 -2.28
C GLY A 113 -9.97 -5.83 -2.44
N VAL A 114 -9.15 -4.80 -2.60
CA VAL A 114 -7.68 -4.91 -2.68
C VAL A 114 -7.01 -3.92 -1.74
N ILE A 115 -5.90 -4.34 -1.12
CA ILE A 115 -5.11 -3.50 -0.22
C ILE A 115 -3.64 -3.52 -0.68
N PHE A 116 -3.03 -2.33 -0.67
CA PHE A 116 -1.61 -2.12 -0.91
C PHE A 116 -0.99 -1.55 0.38
N PRO A 117 -0.30 -2.36 1.20
CA PRO A 117 0.51 -1.84 2.30
C PRO A 117 1.61 -0.93 1.76
N GLY A 118 2.10 -0.01 2.60
CA GLY A 118 3.14 0.92 2.20
C GLY A 118 4.56 0.36 2.25
N GLY A 119 5.51 1.25 2.41
CA GLY A 119 6.93 0.99 2.31
C GLY A 119 7.52 1.50 1.00
N HIS A 120 8.85 1.66 0.96
CA HIS A 120 9.53 2.19 -0.24
C HIS A 120 9.42 1.29 -1.47
N GLY A 121 9.05 0.03 -1.32
CA GLY A 121 8.76 -0.85 -2.45
C GLY A 121 7.63 -0.37 -3.34
N VAL A 122 6.67 0.39 -2.80
CA VAL A 122 5.61 1.04 -3.58
C VAL A 122 6.21 1.99 -4.62
N THR A 123 7.13 2.83 -4.21
CA THR A 123 7.73 3.87 -5.05
C THR A 123 8.90 3.38 -5.90
N LYS A 124 9.45 2.21 -5.57
CA LYS A 124 10.63 1.63 -6.24
C LYS A 124 10.28 0.44 -7.13
N ASN A 125 9.38 -0.44 -6.66
CA ASN A 125 9.10 -1.73 -7.27
C ASN A 125 7.74 -1.78 -7.97
N LEU A 126 6.68 -1.22 -7.35
CA LEU A 126 5.35 -1.16 -7.95
C LEU A 126 5.20 0.01 -8.92
N SER A 127 6.10 0.98 -8.84
CA SER A 127 6.16 2.13 -9.74
C SER A 127 7.60 2.61 -9.91
N SER A 128 7.83 3.49 -10.87
CA SER A 128 9.09 4.21 -11.04
C SER A 128 9.11 5.56 -10.31
N PHE A 129 8.21 5.77 -9.33
CA PHE A 129 8.02 7.08 -8.69
C PHE A 129 9.29 7.62 -8.03
N MET A 130 10.09 6.76 -7.41
CA MET A 130 11.35 7.19 -6.79
C MET A 130 12.31 7.84 -7.80
N LYS A 131 12.25 7.41 -9.07
CA LYS A 131 13.10 7.90 -10.15
C LYS A 131 12.45 9.05 -10.92
N ASP A 132 11.17 8.89 -11.29
CA ASP A 132 10.50 9.72 -12.29
C ASP A 132 9.46 10.68 -11.67
N GLY A 133 9.26 10.63 -10.35
CA GLY A 133 8.31 11.50 -9.65
C GLY A 133 6.89 11.41 -10.21
N LYS A 134 6.29 12.57 -10.48
CA LYS A 134 4.92 12.67 -11.02
C LYS A 134 4.71 11.97 -12.35
N ASP A 135 5.75 11.81 -13.14
CA ASP A 135 5.72 11.21 -14.48
C ASP A 135 5.98 9.68 -14.44
N CYS A 136 5.94 9.10 -13.25
CA CYS A 136 6.19 7.68 -13.02
C CYS A 136 5.29 6.77 -13.85
N LYS A 137 5.79 5.57 -14.11
CA LYS A 137 5.03 4.45 -14.68
C LYS A 137 4.79 3.42 -13.60
N LEU A 138 3.61 2.81 -13.60
CA LEU A 138 3.31 1.69 -12.74
C LEU A 138 3.74 0.38 -13.39
N HIS A 139 4.00 -0.62 -12.53
CA HIS A 139 4.04 -2.00 -12.97
C HIS A 139 2.72 -2.37 -13.67
N SER A 140 2.79 -3.04 -14.82
CA SER A 140 1.61 -3.31 -15.65
C SER A 140 0.47 -4.00 -14.91
N ASP A 141 0.79 -5.00 -14.07
CA ASP A 141 -0.21 -5.71 -13.28
C ASP A 141 -0.79 -4.84 -12.16
N VAL A 142 0.00 -3.95 -11.57
CA VAL A 142 -0.50 -2.99 -10.56
C VAL A 142 -1.48 -2.02 -11.21
N GLU A 143 -1.14 -1.50 -12.37
CA GLU A 143 -2.03 -0.62 -13.14
C GLU A 143 -3.33 -1.34 -13.52
N ARG A 144 -3.23 -2.58 -14.01
CA ARG A 144 -4.38 -3.43 -14.34
C ARG A 144 -5.27 -3.64 -13.13
N VAL A 145 -4.73 -4.09 -12.02
CA VAL A 145 -5.47 -4.38 -10.79
C VAL A 145 -6.19 -3.13 -10.28
N LEU A 146 -5.52 -1.98 -10.19
CA LEU A 146 -6.16 -0.73 -9.75
C LEU A 146 -7.32 -0.33 -10.66
N LYS A 147 -7.14 -0.40 -11.99
CA LYS A 147 -8.18 -0.07 -12.95
C LYS A 147 -9.35 -1.05 -12.88
N ASP A 148 -9.08 -2.34 -12.71
CA ASP A 148 -10.13 -3.37 -12.67
C ASP A 148 -10.96 -3.28 -11.40
N PHE A 149 -10.35 -3.10 -10.23
CA PHE A 149 -11.09 -2.87 -8.98
C PHE A 149 -11.89 -1.57 -9.04
N HIS A 150 -11.33 -0.51 -9.59
CA HIS A 150 -12.02 0.77 -9.76
C HIS A 150 -13.22 0.63 -10.69
N ARG A 151 -13.09 -0.01 -11.86
CA ARG A 151 -14.22 -0.25 -12.79
C ARG A 151 -15.31 -1.11 -12.16
N SER A 152 -14.92 -2.10 -11.39
CA SER A 152 -15.83 -3.00 -10.67
C SER A 152 -16.45 -2.36 -9.43
N ARG A 153 -16.11 -1.09 -9.12
CA ARG A 153 -16.56 -0.36 -7.93
C ARG A 153 -16.24 -1.08 -6.61
N LYS A 154 -15.18 -1.85 -6.60
CA LYS A 154 -14.70 -2.55 -5.41
C LYS A 154 -13.72 -1.68 -4.61
N PRO A 155 -13.69 -1.80 -3.28
CA PRO A 155 -12.80 -1.03 -2.41
C PRO A 155 -11.33 -1.23 -2.77
N ILE A 156 -10.57 -0.12 -2.71
CA ILE A 156 -9.12 -0.11 -2.87
C ILE A 156 -8.53 0.55 -1.63
N GLY A 157 -7.80 -0.22 -0.84
CA GLY A 157 -7.07 0.23 0.35
C GLY A 157 -5.63 0.60 -0.03
N LEU A 158 -5.20 1.79 0.39
CA LEU A 158 -3.87 2.31 0.07
C LEU A 158 -3.24 2.87 1.34
N ALA A 159 -2.19 2.22 1.82
CA ALA A 159 -1.51 2.62 3.04
C ALA A 159 -0.26 3.46 2.74
N SER A 160 0.05 4.43 3.63
CA SER A 160 1.28 5.21 3.62
C SER A 160 1.60 5.84 2.25
N MET A 161 2.59 5.33 1.52
CA MET A 161 2.98 5.83 0.19
C MET A 161 2.12 5.28 -0.96
N ALA A 162 1.28 4.27 -0.74
CA ALA A 162 0.52 3.60 -1.78
C ALA A 162 -0.49 4.48 -2.54
N PRO A 163 -1.07 5.57 -1.98
CA PRO A 163 -1.94 6.46 -2.74
C PRO A 163 -1.34 7.01 -4.04
N VAL A 164 -0.02 7.14 -4.12
CA VAL A 164 0.70 7.55 -5.35
C VAL A 164 0.34 6.66 -6.55
N LEU A 165 0.18 5.35 -6.32
CA LEU A 165 -0.17 4.41 -7.37
C LEU A 165 -1.54 4.75 -8.00
N ALA A 166 -2.53 5.00 -7.15
CA ALA A 166 -3.88 5.33 -7.61
C ALA A 166 -3.92 6.72 -8.27
N CYS A 167 -3.23 7.73 -7.71
CA CYS A 167 -3.15 9.07 -8.27
C CYS A 167 -2.62 9.08 -9.70
N ARG A 168 -1.74 8.13 -10.03
CA ARG A 168 -1.15 8.04 -11.37
C ARG A 168 -2.09 7.49 -12.44
N VAL A 169 -3.04 6.63 -12.07
CA VAL A 169 -3.86 5.86 -13.04
C VAL A 169 -5.35 6.07 -12.94
N LEU A 170 -5.84 6.61 -11.83
CA LEU A 170 -7.27 6.87 -11.63
C LEU A 170 -7.53 8.38 -11.72
N PRO A 171 -8.54 8.81 -12.50
CA PRO A 171 -8.81 10.23 -12.67
C PRO A 171 -9.51 10.81 -11.44
N SER A 172 -9.18 12.06 -11.12
CA SER A 172 -9.93 12.91 -10.17
C SER A 172 -10.20 12.28 -8.81
N ILE A 173 -9.27 11.46 -8.31
CA ILE A 173 -9.42 10.83 -7.00
C ILE A 173 -9.08 11.79 -5.87
N GLU A 174 -9.61 11.49 -4.71
CA GLU A 174 -9.33 12.20 -3.47
C GLU A 174 -8.53 11.29 -2.54
N VAL A 175 -7.40 11.78 -2.05
CA VAL A 175 -6.48 11.02 -1.19
C VAL A 175 -6.01 11.86 -0.01
N THR A 176 -5.51 11.22 1.02
CA THR A 176 -4.70 11.88 2.04
C THR A 176 -3.30 11.26 2.07
N MET A 177 -2.32 12.12 2.18
CA MET A 177 -0.91 11.78 2.44
C MET A 177 -0.48 12.23 3.84
N GLY A 178 -1.45 12.59 4.70
CA GLY A 178 -1.20 13.16 6.02
C GLY A 178 -1.03 14.68 5.96
N TYR A 179 0.01 15.21 6.60
CA TYR A 179 0.26 16.65 6.66
C TYR A 179 0.93 17.22 5.40
N GLU A 180 0.84 18.53 5.26
CA GLU A 180 1.62 19.30 4.28
C GLU A 180 2.83 20.05 4.89
N ARG A 181 3.12 19.86 6.15
CA ARG A 181 4.21 20.56 6.84
C ARG A 181 5.52 19.81 6.72
N ASP A 182 6.61 20.55 6.47
CA ASP A 182 7.97 20.07 6.70
C ASP A 182 8.23 20.06 8.22
N ASP A 183 7.66 19.06 8.88
CA ASP A 183 7.93 18.89 10.30
C ASP A 183 9.23 18.12 10.45
N ASN A 184 10.28 18.82 10.92
CA ASN A 184 11.44 18.20 11.55
C ASN A 184 11.01 17.58 12.89
N THR A 185 9.99 16.73 12.83
CA THR A 185 9.48 16.09 14.01
C THR A 185 10.42 14.98 14.47
N ARG A 186 10.23 14.59 15.72
CA ARG A 186 10.85 13.48 16.45
C ARG A 186 11.01 12.17 15.66
N TRP A 187 10.36 12.06 14.50
CA TRP A 187 10.25 10.87 13.66
C TRP A 187 11.12 10.91 12.40
N GLY A 188 11.94 11.96 12.26
CA GLY A 188 12.79 12.16 11.08
C GLY A 188 12.09 12.94 9.96
N ASN A 189 12.86 13.26 8.93
CA ASN A 189 12.32 13.93 7.75
C ASN A 189 11.33 12.99 7.05
N TRP A 190 10.07 13.23 7.25
CA TRP A 190 9.04 12.54 6.50
C TRP A 190 9.03 13.12 5.07
N PRO A 191 9.19 12.32 4.02
CA PRO A 191 9.36 12.82 2.66
C PRO A 191 8.05 13.34 2.03
N HIS A 192 7.10 13.79 2.84
CA HIS A 192 5.72 13.98 2.41
C HIS A 192 5.48 15.23 1.59
N THR A 193 6.18 16.33 1.85
CA THR A 193 5.92 17.56 1.10
C THR A 193 6.10 17.34 -0.40
N ASN A 194 7.16 16.64 -0.80
CA ASN A 194 7.39 16.31 -2.20
C ASN A 194 6.34 15.34 -2.76
N MET A 195 5.89 14.36 -1.95
CA MET A 195 4.85 13.42 -2.37
C MET A 195 3.48 14.10 -2.48
N VAL A 196 3.12 14.98 -1.55
CA VAL A 196 1.89 15.78 -1.62
C VAL A 196 1.88 16.63 -2.89
N GLN A 197 2.97 17.33 -3.20
CA GLN A 197 3.08 18.10 -4.43
C GLN A 197 2.98 17.23 -5.68
N ALA A 198 3.58 16.05 -5.65
CA ALA A 198 3.49 15.11 -6.76
C ALA A 198 2.06 14.63 -6.99
N VAL A 199 1.33 14.18 -5.94
CA VAL A 199 -0.06 13.72 -6.10
C VAL A 199 -1.00 14.83 -6.57
N LYS A 200 -0.81 16.07 -6.08
CA LYS A 200 -1.55 17.24 -6.58
C LYS A 200 -1.26 17.50 -8.06
N SER A 201 0.00 17.39 -8.49
CA SER A 201 0.38 17.57 -9.89
C SER A 201 -0.08 16.46 -10.82
N MET A 202 -0.41 15.27 -10.28
CA MET A 202 -1.08 14.19 -11.01
C MET A 202 -2.60 14.41 -11.15
N GLY A 203 -3.15 15.51 -10.60
CA GLY A 203 -4.57 15.84 -10.65
C GLY A 203 -5.41 15.23 -9.52
N ALA A 204 -4.81 14.65 -8.51
CA ALA A 204 -5.52 14.18 -7.33
C ALA A 204 -5.82 15.35 -6.37
N ARG A 205 -6.97 15.28 -5.68
CA ARG A 205 -7.29 16.19 -4.58
C ARG A 205 -6.67 15.63 -3.30
N HIS A 206 -5.78 16.41 -2.69
CA HIS A 206 -5.19 16.07 -1.39
C HIS A 206 -6.00 16.70 -0.25
N ASN A 207 -6.45 15.87 0.70
CA ASN A 207 -7.06 16.30 1.94
C ASN A 207 -6.04 16.18 3.06
N VAL A 208 -5.70 17.31 3.68
CA VAL A 208 -4.85 17.32 4.87
C VAL A 208 -5.58 16.64 6.03
N ARG A 209 -4.92 15.70 6.68
CA ARG A 209 -5.42 15.02 7.88
C ARG A 209 -4.35 14.97 8.95
N GLU A 210 -4.77 15.23 10.17
CA GLU A 210 -3.92 14.98 11.34
C GLU A 210 -3.75 13.46 11.54
N PRO A 211 -2.58 12.99 12.04
CA PRO A 211 -2.44 11.60 12.44
C PRO A 211 -3.52 11.25 13.47
N TYR A 212 -3.95 10.01 13.45
CA TYR A 212 -4.95 9.46 14.36
C TYR A 212 -6.41 9.91 14.18
N ILE A 213 -6.75 10.70 13.17
CA ILE A 213 -8.14 10.97 12.83
C ILE A 213 -8.64 9.95 11.82
N SER A 214 -9.68 9.20 12.19
CA SER A 214 -10.33 8.26 11.28
C SER A 214 -11.00 9.00 10.12
N PHE A 215 -10.81 8.53 8.91
CA PHE A 215 -11.45 9.07 7.73
C PHE A 215 -12.79 8.39 7.47
N GLN A 216 -13.85 9.17 7.39
CA GLN A 216 -15.13 8.72 6.83
C GLN A 216 -15.18 9.13 5.36
N SER A 217 -15.23 8.16 4.45
CA SER A 217 -15.48 8.48 3.05
C SER A 217 -16.93 8.89 2.88
N THR A 218 -17.14 10.12 2.48
CA THR A 218 -18.45 10.58 2.02
C THR A 218 -18.50 10.47 0.50
N SER A 219 -19.48 9.71 0.04
CA SER A 219 -20.04 9.69 -1.30
C SER A 219 -19.20 9.15 -2.46
N PHE A 220 -19.86 8.36 -3.23
CA PHE A 220 -19.60 7.61 -4.46
C PHE A 220 -19.22 6.13 -4.30
N GLY A 221 -19.84 5.39 -3.41
CA GLY A 221 -19.81 3.91 -3.51
C GLY A 221 -18.41 3.24 -3.51
N MET A 222 -17.35 4.02 -3.41
CA MET A 222 -16.00 3.54 -3.18
C MET A 222 -15.67 3.75 -1.71
N HIS A 223 -15.64 2.68 -0.95
CA HIS A 223 -15.02 2.70 0.36
C HIS A 223 -13.51 2.85 0.14
N LYS A 224 -13.04 4.08 0.16
CA LYS A 224 -11.60 4.37 0.11
C LYS A 224 -11.04 4.16 1.49
N PHE A 225 -10.23 3.15 1.64
CA PHE A 225 -9.44 2.96 2.84
C PHE A 225 -8.10 3.66 2.63
N THR A 226 -7.92 4.80 3.26
CA THR A 226 -6.62 5.46 3.32
C THR A 226 -6.06 5.26 4.72
N ALA A 227 -4.89 4.68 4.81
CA ALA A 227 -4.17 4.63 6.05
C ALA A 227 -3.54 6.00 6.31
N HIS A 228 -3.60 6.41 7.56
CA HIS A 228 -2.91 7.60 8.02
C HIS A 228 -1.45 7.25 8.29
N GLY A 229 -0.55 8.03 7.71
CA GLY A 229 0.89 8.02 8.02
C GLY A 229 1.19 8.89 9.25
#